data_be60ad94c7aa7f4e04c62ecf0854789e
#
_entry.id   be60ad94c7aa7f4e04c62ecf0854789e
#
_cell.length_a   1.000
_cell.length_b   1.000
_cell.length_c   1.000
_cell.angle_alpha   90.00
_cell.angle_beta   90.00
_cell.angle_gamma   90.00
#
_symmetry.space_group_name_H-M   'P 1'
#
loop_
_entity.id
_entity.type
_entity.pdbx_description
1 polymer ?
#
loop_
_entity_poly.entity_id
_entity_poly.type
_entity_poly.pdbx_seq_one_letter_code
_entity_poly.pdbx_strand_id
1 'polypeptide(L)'
;MDLSLGRQAKLIAQFQSQMNPHFVYNALHNIQGLVLSSEIQKANKQIQSLAQLMRKTFSNAEKDDIPLEEEINYLQKYIEFESTAFDRPLEFQVKVDKEAEQALIPPMMIQPFVENAIKHAELKKVENPYIKVLIQLENDLLSISVRDNGL
;
A
#
# COMPACT_ATOMS: atom_id res chain seq x y z
N MET A 1 23.09 25.89 -12.36
CA MET A 1 22.33 25.01 -11.46
C MET A 1 21.46 24.05 -12.25
N ASP A 2 21.64 22.76 -12.04
CA ASP A 2 20.90 21.78 -12.81
C ASP A 2 19.54 21.48 -12.13
N LEU A 3 18.46 21.95 -12.75
CA LEU A 3 17.10 21.76 -12.27
C LEU A 3 16.71 20.28 -12.21
N SER A 4 17.29 19.44 -13.09
CA SER A 4 16.99 18.01 -13.11
C SER A 4 17.53 17.29 -11.87
N LEU A 5 18.70 17.70 -11.36
CA LEU A 5 19.28 17.15 -10.14
C LEU A 5 18.45 17.52 -8.91
N GLY A 6 17.97 18.77 -8.83
CA GLY A 6 17.10 19.21 -7.74
C GLY A 6 15.77 18.44 -7.75
N ARG A 7 15.22 18.19 -8.93
CA ARG A 7 13.99 17.41 -9.09
C ARG A 7 14.18 15.95 -8.65
N GLN A 8 15.29 15.34 -9.05
CA GLN A 8 15.61 13.97 -8.63
C GLN A 8 15.77 13.86 -7.12
N ALA A 9 16.49 14.80 -6.50
CA ALA A 9 16.66 14.83 -5.05
C ALA A 9 15.31 14.97 -4.33
N LYS A 10 14.40 15.78 -4.86
CA LYS A 10 13.05 15.95 -4.30
C LYS A 10 12.26 14.65 -4.40
N LEU A 11 12.32 13.95 -5.53
CA LEU A 11 11.63 12.68 -5.73
C LEU A 11 12.14 11.60 -4.77
N ILE A 12 13.46 11.51 -4.60
CA ILE A 12 14.06 10.57 -3.65
C ILE A 12 13.60 10.87 -2.23
N ALA A 13 13.59 12.14 -1.82
CA ALA A 13 13.12 12.54 -0.50
C ALA A 13 11.64 12.20 -0.30
N GLN A 14 10.80 12.43 -1.30
CA GLN A 14 9.38 12.06 -1.26
C GLN A 14 9.19 10.55 -1.18
N PHE A 15 9.96 9.79 -1.94
CA PHE A 15 9.94 8.34 -1.89
C PHE A 15 10.30 7.84 -0.49
N GLN A 16 11.37 8.35 0.10
CA GLN A 16 11.82 7.97 1.43
C GLN A 16 10.78 8.32 2.50
N SER A 17 10.02 9.42 2.33
CA SER A 17 8.98 9.81 3.28
C SER A 17 7.68 9.03 3.09
N GLN A 18 7.36 8.61 1.86
CA GLN A 18 6.10 7.94 1.54
C GLN A 18 6.18 6.43 1.68
N MET A 19 7.33 5.82 1.38
CA MET A 19 7.50 4.38 1.54
C MET A 19 8.22 4.08 2.85
N ASN A 20 7.59 3.25 3.68
CA ASN A 20 8.16 2.86 4.96
C ASN A 20 9.44 2.03 4.74
N PRO A 21 10.61 2.47 5.25
CA PRO A 21 11.85 1.71 5.12
C PRO A 21 11.76 0.29 5.68
N HIS A 22 11.04 0.10 6.77
CA HIS A 22 10.80 -1.23 7.33
C HIS A 22 10.06 -2.14 6.37
N PHE A 23 9.12 -1.61 5.62
CA PHE A 23 8.40 -2.37 4.59
C PHE A 23 9.39 -2.92 3.55
N VAL A 24 10.29 -2.07 3.06
CA VAL A 24 11.27 -2.47 2.04
C VAL A 24 12.24 -3.52 2.61
N TYR A 25 12.76 -3.33 3.80
CA TYR A 25 13.65 -4.30 4.45
C TYR A 25 12.95 -5.63 4.68
N ASN A 26 11.73 -5.62 5.19
CA ASN A 26 10.96 -6.84 5.42
C ASN A 26 10.65 -7.56 4.12
N ALA A 27 10.33 -6.83 3.06
CA ALA A 27 10.10 -7.39 1.74
C ALA A 27 11.36 -8.09 1.21
N LEU A 28 12.51 -7.44 1.31
CA LEU A 28 13.79 -8.03 0.88
C LEU A 28 14.16 -9.26 1.71
N HIS A 29 13.94 -9.23 3.01
CA HIS A 29 14.15 -10.38 3.88
C HIS A 29 13.27 -11.56 3.49
N ASN A 30 11.99 -11.32 3.22
CA ASN A 30 11.07 -12.37 2.79
C ASN A 30 11.50 -12.97 1.45
N ILE A 31 11.91 -12.12 0.51
CA ILE A 31 12.43 -12.57 -0.79
C ILE A 31 13.69 -13.43 -0.60
N GLN A 32 14.60 -12.98 0.24
CA GLN A 32 15.82 -13.76 0.56
C GLN A 32 15.47 -15.12 1.14
N GLY A 33 14.50 -15.18 2.05
CA GLY A 33 14.01 -16.44 2.60
C GLY A 33 13.48 -17.39 1.54
N LEU A 34 12.74 -16.88 0.55
CA LEU A 34 12.24 -17.67 -0.56
C LEU A 34 13.38 -18.22 -1.43
N VAL A 35 14.40 -17.41 -1.68
CA VAL A 35 15.59 -17.84 -2.44
C VAL A 35 16.34 -18.95 -1.69
N LEU A 36 16.56 -18.77 -0.39
CA LEU A 36 17.25 -19.76 0.44
C LEU A 36 16.48 -21.08 0.56
N SER A 37 15.15 -21.00 0.47
CA SER A 37 14.28 -22.20 0.48
C SER A 37 14.07 -22.79 -0.93
N SER A 38 14.80 -22.31 -1.92
CA SER A 38 14.70 -22.74 -3.32
C SER A 38 13.32 -22.48 -3.96
N GLU A 39 12.53 -21.57 -3.40
CA GLU A 39 11.26 -21.17 -3.97
C GLU A 39 11.44 -19.99 -4.94
N ILE A 40 12.16 -20.25 -6.01
CA ILE A 40 12.66 -19.22 -6.94
C ILE A 40 11.52 -18.52 -7.67
N GLN A 41 10.48 -19.25 -8.08
CA GLN A 41 9.34 -18.66 -8.78
C GLN A 41 8.57 -17.70 -7.89
N LYS A 42 8.36 -18.05 -6.62
CA LYS A 42 7.73 -17.16 -5.64
C LYS A 42 8.58 -15.94 -5.38
N ALA A 43 9.89 -16.11 -5.24
CA ALA A 43 10.83 -15.01 -5.04
C ALA A 43 10.76 -14.03 -6.21
N ASN A 44 10.78 -14.54 -7.43
CA ASN A 44 10.69 -13.71 -8.64
C ASN A 44 9.37 -12.93 -8.70
N LYS A 45 8.27 -13.58 -8.36
CA LYS A 45 6.95 -12.92 -8.31
C LYS A 45 6.93 -11.79 -7.29
N GLN A 46 7.53 -12.00 -6.13
CA GLN A 46 7.61 -10.99 -5.07
C GLN A 46 8.49 -9.80 -5.50
N ILE A 47 9.59 -10.05 -6.18
CA ILE A 47 10.44 -8.99 -6.73
C ILE A 47 9.66 -8.13 -7.72
N GLN A 48 8.91 -8.77 -8.63
CA GLN A 48 8.11 -8.04 -9.62
C GLN A 48 7.02 -7.20 -8.94
N SER A 49 6.34 -7.75 -7.95
CA SER A 49 5.32 -7.03 -7.18
C SER A 49 5.89 -5.83 -6.44
N LEU A 50 7.03 -6.01 -5.78
CA LEU A 50 7.73 -4.93 -5.09
C LEU A 50 8.13 -3.83 -6.06
N ALA A 51 8.69 -4.19 -7.22
CA ALA A 51 9.08 -3.22 -8.25
C ALA A 51 7.87 -2.42 -8.75
N GLN A 52 6.71 -3.05 -8.92
CA GLN A 52 5.49 -2.36 -9.33
C GLN A 52 5.01 -1.36 -8.27
N LEU A 53 5.02 -1.75 -7.00
CA LEU A 53 4.65 -0.88 -5.90
C LEU A 53 5.57 0.34 -5.82
N MET A 54 6.87 0.12 -5.96
CA MET A 54 7.87 1.20 -5.93
C MET A 54 7.66 2.17 -7.10
N ARG A 55 7.46 1.65 -8.32
CA ARG A 55 7.21 2.51 -9.49
C ARG A 55 5.96 3.35 -9.31
N LYS A 56 4.89 2.77 -8.78
CA LYS A 56 3.64 3.51 -8.54
C LYS A 56 3.83 4.59 -7.48
N THR A 57 4.59 4.30 -6.43
CA THR A 57 4.93 5.28 -5.40
C THR A 57 5.69 6.47 -6.01
N PHE A 58 6.70 6.21 -6.84
CA PHE A 58 7.43 7.27 -7.54
C PHE A 58 6.53 8.07 -8.49
N SER A 59 5.72 7.38 -9.27
CA SER A 59 4.79 8.03 -10.21
C SER A 59 3.81 8.96 -9.49
N ASN A 60 3.28 8.54 -8.34
CA ASN A 60 2.32 9.31 -7.57
C ASN A 60 2.97 10.46 -6.79
N ALA A 61 4.26 10.37 -6.47
CA ALA A 61 4.96 11.39 -5.70
C ALA A 61 4.99 12.75 -6.40
N GLU A 62 4.87 12.78 -7.72
CA GLU A 62 4.85 14.02 -8.50
C GLU A 62 3.45 14.63 -8.67
N LYS A 63 2.41 13.93 -8.26
CA LYS A 63 1.03 14.34 -8.49
C LYS A 63 0.46 14.99 -7.25
N ASP A 64 -0.33 16.05 -7.44
CA ASP A 64 -1.07 16.69 -6.35
C ASP A 64 -2.29 15.87 -5.96
N ASP A 65 -3.02 15.35 -6.96
CA ASP A 65 -4.20 14.52 -6.75
C ASP A 65 -4.19 13.34 -7.71
N ILE A 66 -4.79 12.24 -7.28
CA ILE A 66 -5.02 11.05 -8.10
C ILE A 66 -6.47 10.63 -7.98
N PRO A 67 -7.01 9.93 -8.99
CA PRO A 67 -8.33 9.32 -8.85
C PRO A 67 -8.35 8.33 -7.68
N LEU A 68 -9.45 8.32 -6.94
CA LEU A 68 -9.65 7.40 -5.82
C LEU A 68 -9.42 5.94 -6.25
N GLU A 69 -9.84 5.58 -7.45
CA GLU A 69 -9.64 4.25 -8.01
C GLU A 69 -8.16 3.85 -8.08
N GLU A 70 -7.28 4.79 -8.41
CA GLU A 70 -5.83 4.51 -8.44
C GLU A 70 -5.29 4.20 -7.06
N GLU A 71 -5.72 4.93 -6.05
CA GLU A 71 -5.31 4.66 -4.66
C GLU A 71 -5.80 3.27 -4.21
N ILE A 72 -7.05 2.94 -4.51
CA ILE A 72 -7.62 1.64 -4.18
C ILE A 72 -6.86 0.51 -4.87
N ASN A 73 -6.56 0.66 -6.15
CA ASN A 73 -5.78 -0.34 -6.90
C ASN A 73 -4.38 -0.54 -6.29
N TYR A 74 -3.74 0.54 -5.89
CA TYR A 74 -2.46 0.47 -5.19
C TYR A 74 -2.57 -0.29 -3.88
N LEU A 75 -3.60 0.01 -3.08
CA LEU A 75 -3.84 -0.66 -1.80
C LEU A 75 -4.11 -2.15 -1.97
N GLN A 76 -4.84 -2.54 -3.00
CA GLN A 76 -5.09 -3.95 -3.28
C GLN A 76 -3.77 -4.70 -3.57
N LYS A 77 -2.90 -4.11 -4.37
CA LYS A 77 -1.58 -4.69 -4.66
C LYS A 77 -0.70 -4.75 -3.42
N TYR A 78 -0.74 -3.70 -2.61
CA TYR A 78 0.00 -3.64 -1.36
C TYR A 78 -0.45 -4.75 -0.40
N ILE A 79 -1.76 -4.93 -0.24
CA ILE A 79 -2.33 -5.98 0.61
C ILE A 79 -1.99 -7.38 0.08
N GLU A 80 -2.07 -7.60 -1.22
CA GLU A 80 -1.67 -8.88 -1.82
C GLU A 80 -0.21 -9.20 -1.51
N PHE A 81 0.65 -8.20 -1.63
CA PHE A 81 2.07 -8.36 -1.32
C PHE A 81 2.29 -8.70 0.16
N GLU A 82 1.66 -7.96 1.07
CA GLU A 82 1.78 -8.18 2.51
C GLU A 82 1.15 -9.49 2.95
N SER A 83 0.07 -9.93 2.31
CA SER A 83 -0.64 -11.16 2.69
C SER A 83 0.19 -12.42 2.49
N THR A 84 1.24 -12.38 1.67
CA THR A 84 2.14 -13.52 1.51
C THR A 84 2.90 -13.88 2.80
N ALA A 85 3.02 -12.93 3.74
CA ALA A 85 3.64 -13.16 5.04
C ALA A 85 2.64 -13.70 6.08
N PHE A 86 1.36 -13.83 5.73
CA PHE A 86 0.33 -14.37 6.61
C PHE A 86 0.14 -15.86 6.37
N ASP A 87 -0.01 -16.63 7.44
CA ASP A 87 -0.31 -18.06 7.35
C ASP A 87 -1.73 -18.32 6.84
N ARG A 88 -2.58 -17.31 6.93
CA ARG A 88 -3.99 -17.35 6.55
C ARG A 88 -4.30 -16.19 5.61
N PRO A 89 -5.29 -16.33 4.72
CA PRO A 89 -5.64 -15.24 3.82
C PRO A 89 -6.07 -13.99 4.60
N LEU A 90 -5.47 -12.86 4.24
CA LEU A 90 -5.91 -11.55 4.73
C LEU A 90 -7.00 -11.03 3.81
N GLU A 91 -8.22 -10.89 4.34
CA GLU A 91 -9.35 -10.37 3.58
C GLU A 91 -9.25 -8.85 3.51
N PHE A 92 -9.33 -8.33 2.30
CA PHE A 92 -9.35 -6.88 2.06
C PHE A 92 -10.61 -6.50 1.31
N GLN A 93 -11.42 -5.63 1.90
CA GLN A 93 -12.66 -5.17 1.31
C GLN A 93 -12.66 -3.66 1.22
N VAL A 94 -13.10 -3.14 0.08
CA VAL A 94 -13.29 -1.71 -0.13
C VAL A 94 -14.73 -1.48 -0.55
N LYS A 95 -15.42 -0.62 0.18
CA LYS A 95 -16.78 -0.19 -0.16
C LYS A 95 -16.75 1.31 -0.43
N VAL A 96 -17.14 1.69 -1.64
CA VAL A 96 -17.12 3.08 -2.10
C VAL A 96 -18.53 3.49 -2.49
N ASP A 97 -19.01 4.62 -1.96
CA ASP A 97 -20.24 5.21 -2.43
C ASP A 97 -20.12 5.59 -3.89
N LYS A 98 -21.20 5.40 -4.64
CA LYS A 98 -21.24 5.70 -6.07
C LYS A 98 -20.84 7.16 -6.36
N GLU A 99 -21.31 8.08 -5.53
CA GLU A 99 -20.99 9.50 -5.65
C GLU A 99 -19.50 9.81 -5.39
N ALA A 100 -18.80 8.94 -4.66
CA ALA A 100 -17.40 9.11 -4.33
C ALA A 100 -16.43 8.50 -5.35
N GLU A 101 -16.93 7.67 -6.27
CA GLU A 101 -16.06 6.93 -7.21
C GLU A 101 -15.19 7.84 -8.08
N GLN A 102 -15.67 9.04 -8.41
CA GLN A 102 -14.96 9.99 -9.27
C GLN A 102 -14.12 10.99 -8.48
N ALA A 103 -14.02 10.83 -7.16
CA ALA A 103 -13.26 11.76 -6.33
C ALA A 103 -11.77 11.74 -6.65
N LEU A 104 -11.15 12.92 -6.55
CA LEU A 104 -9.71 13.08 -6.60
C LEU A 104 -9.20 13.26 -5.17
N ILE A 105 -8.15 12.55 -4.81
CA ILE A 105 -7.55 12.62 -3.48
C ILE A 105 -6.03 12.77 -3.60
N PRO A 106 -5.37 13.36 -2.59
CA PRO A 106 -3.92 13.34 -2.55
C PRO A 106 -3.39 11.90 -2.55
N PRO A 107 -2.28 11.63 -3.25
CA PRO A 107 -1.70 10.29 -3.23
C PRO A 107 -1.30 9.86 -1.82
N MET A 108 -1.40 8.58 -1.53
CA MET A 108 -0.98 7.99 -0.25
C MET A 108 -1.80 8.48 0.95
N MET A 109 -3.04 8.94 0.72
CA MET A 109 -3.90 9.43 1.79
C MET A 109 -4.45 8.29 2.66
N ILE A 110 -4.82 7.17 2.06
CA ILE A 110 -5.41 6.03 2.76
C ILE A 110 -4.33 5.06 3.23
N GLN A 111 -3.25 4.94 2.49
CA GLN A 111 -2.21 3.94 2.71
C GLN A 111 -1.63 3.93 4.14
N PRO A 112 -1.32 5.08 4.79
CA PRO A 112 -0.77 5.05 6.15
C PRO A 112 -1.68 4.34 7.14
N PHE A 113 -2.99 4.47 7.00
CA PHE A 113 -3.95 3.81 7.87
C PHE A 113 -4.00 2.30 7.64
N VAL A 114 -3.88 1.87 6.40
CA VAL A 114 -3.79 0.45 6.04
C VAL A 114 -2.48 -0.15 6.54
N GLU A 115 -1.37 0.56 6.36
CA GLU A 115 -0.07 0.14 6.89
C GLU A 115 -0.11 -0.03 8.41
N ASN A 116 -0.73 0.92 9.11
CA ASN A 116 -0.87 0.85 10.56
C ASN A 116 -1.72 -0.35 10.99
N ALA A 117 -2.78 -0.65 10.29
CA ALA A 117 -3.61 -1.82 10.57
C ALA A 117 -2.78 -3.12 10.46
N ILE A 118 -1.98 -3.25 9.42
CA ILE A 118 -1.11 -4.42 9.26
C ILE A 118 -0.05 -4.49 10.34
N LYS A 119 0.59 -3.37 10.64
CA LYS A 119 1.75 -3.31 11.54
C LYS A 119 1.37 -3.44 13.02
N HIS A 120 0.28 -2.77 13.44
CA HIS A 120 -0.03 -2.60 14.86
C HIS A 120 -1.20 -3.43 15.35
N ALA A 121 -2.08 -3.89 14.49
CA ALA A 121 -3.27 -4.64 14.88
C ALA A 121 -3.00 -6.13 15.13
N GLU A 122 -1.76 -6.58 15.00
CA GLU A 122 -1.36 -7.98 15.19
C GLU A 122 -2.22 -8.96 14.39
N LEU A 123 -2.55 -8.60 13.15
CA LEU A 123 -3.45 -9.37 12.30
C LEU A 123 -2.98 -10.80 12.04
N LYS A 124 -1.67 -11.04 12.11
CA LYS A 124 -1.10 -12.39 11.94
C LYS A 124 -1.56 -13.36 13.04
N LYS A 125 -1.98 -12.82 14.19
CA LYS A 125 -2.46 -13.62 15.34
C LYS A 125 -3.97 -13.85 15.30
N VAL A 126 -4.67 -13.20 14.37
CA VAL A 126 -6.13 -13.28 14.25
C VAL A 126 -6.50 -14.45 13.34
N GLU A 127 -7.55 -15.18 13.69
CA GLU A 127 -7.96 -16.37 12.94
C GLU A 127 -8.42 -16.06 11.51
N ASN A 128 -9.25 -15.04 11.36
CA ASN A 128 -9.75 -14.58 10.06
C ASN A 128 -9.46 -13.08 9.91
N PRO A 129 -8.20 -12.70 9.63
CA PRO A 129 -7.84 -11.30 9.61
C PRO A 129 -8.50 -10.56 8.44
N TYR A 130 -9.00 -9.36 8.73
CA TYR A 130 -9.54 -8.51 7.66
C TYR A 130 -9.17 -7.04 7.87
N ILE A 131 -9.15 -6.34 6.75
CA ILE A 131 -9.11 -4.88 6.69
C ILE A 131 -10.25 -4.43 5.78
N LYS A 132 -11.06 -3.49 6.26
CA LYS A 132 -12.16 -2.90 5.49
C LYS A 132 -11.95 -1.41 5.36
N VAL A 133 -12.07 -0.92 4.14
CA VAL A 133 -12.03 0.51 3.83
C VAL A 133 -13.43 0.93 3.38
N LEU A 134 -14.00 1.91 4.06
CA LEU A 134 -15.31 2.47 3.73
C LEU A 134 -15.13 3.92 3.31
N ILE A 135 -15.60 4.26 2.12
CA ILE A 135 -15.48 5.60 1.55
C ILE A 135 -16.87 6.12 1.21
N GLN A 136 -17.24 7.22 1.84
CA GLN A 136 -18.54 7.84 1.73
C GLN A 136 -18.41 9.31 1.37
N LEU A 137 -19.37 9.82 0.61
CA LEU A 137 -19.48 11.25 0.29
C LEU A 137 -20.79 11.77 0.86
N GLU A 138 -20.70 12.68 1.84
CA GLU A 138 -21.85 13.33 2.46
C GLU A 138 -21.63 14.84 2.50
N ASN A 139 -22.58 15.61 1.94
CA ASN A 139 -22.53 17.08 1.95
C ASN A 139 -21.19 17.63 1.44
N ASP A 140 -20.71 17.10 0.32
CA ASP A 140 -19.41 17.43 -0.30
C ASP A 140 -18.21 17.11 0.58
N LEU A 141 -18.40 16.34 1.64
CA LEU A 141 -17.32 15.89 2.51
C LEU A 141 -17.03 14.40 2.27
N LEU A 142 -15.78 14.10 1.94
CA LEU A 142 -15.34 12.72 1.75
C LEU A 142 -14.94 12.14 3.09
N SER A 143 -15.63 11.08 3.52
CA SER A 143 -15.33 10.36 4.75
C SER A 143 -14.69 9.01 4.40
N ILE A 144 -13.53 8.75 4.99
CA ILE A 144 -12.80 7.50 4.78
C ILE A 144 -12.56 6.85 6.13
N SER A 145 -12.98 5.60 6.27
CA SER A 145 -12.69 4.82 7.48
C SER A 145 -11.95 3.54 7.11
N VAL A 146 -10.97 3.19 7.93
CA VAL A 146 -10.22 1.94 7.82
C VAL A 146 -10.46 1.14 9.10
N ARG A 147 -10.97 -0.07 8.96
CA ARG A 147 -11.29 -0.95 10.08
C ARG A 147 -10.56 -2.27 9.93
N ASP A 148 -10.13 -2.81 11.05
CA ASP A 148 -9.53 -4.14 11.14
C ASP A 148 -10.13 -4.90 12.31
N ASN A 149 -9.87 -6.22 12.37
CA ASN A 149 -10.26 -7.05 13.49
C ASN A 149 -9.07 -7.50 14.33
N GLY A 150 -8.03 -6.69 14.37
CA GLY A 150 -6.84 -6.95 15.17
C GLY A 150 -7.07 -6.88 16.66
N LEU A 151 -6.05 -7.24 17.40
CA LEU A 151 -6.06 -7.26 18.87
C LEU A 151 -5.82 -5.89 19.48
#